data_623449ab4734cf2c8e0b5971f352ff39
#
_entry.id   623449ab4734cf2c8e0b5971f352ff39
#
_cell.length_a   1.000
_cell.length_b   1.000
_cell.length_c   1.000
_cell.angle_alpha   90.00
_cell.angle_beta   90.00
_cell.angle_gamma   90.00
#
_symmetry.space_group_name_H-M   'P 1'
#
loop_
_entity.id
_entity.type
_entity.pdbx_description
1 polymer ?
#
loop_
_entity_poly.entity_id
_entity_poly.type
_entity_poly.pdbx_seq_one_letter_code
_entity_poly.pdbx_strand_id
1 'polypeptide(L)'
;MLSNSEKTMEKIVSLCKNRGFVYSGSEIYGGLSNSWDYGPLGVEFKNNVKNMWLKKFVRESKYNVGLDCAILMNPQVWVASGHVGGFSDPLMDCKDCKTRHRADTLIEEHGGDPNGMTLDQMSEYITNNNVKCPNCGSSNFTDIRKFNLMFKTFQGVTEDSKNEIFLRPETAQGIFVNFANIQRTTRKKVPFGVAQIGKSFRNEITPGNFIFRIREFEQMELEFFCKPGTDLEWFHYWKDYCKKWLLDLGIKEENLRLRDHGEEELSFYSNATTDIEFLFPFGWGELWGIADRTDYDLKQHQDHSGKSLEYFDPTDNSRYLPYVIEPSLGADRVALAFLCDAYDEEQLSDKDTRIVLRLHPALAPFKAAILPLSKKLGEKAYEVYEKLSKHFMVDYDDAGSIGKRYRRQDEIGTPFCLTFDFDSLEDECVTVRDRDSMEQIRIKIDNLVSYINDKIFF
;
A
#
# COMPACT_ATOMS: atom_id res chain seq x y z
N MET A 1 -12.97 -10.48 19.93
CA MET A 1 -11.96 -9.96 18.97
C MET A 1 -10.60 -9.93 19.65
N LEU A 2 -9.57 -10.40 18.95
CA LEU A 2 -8.19 -10.32 19.43
C LEU A 2 -7.75 -8.85 19.54
N SER A 3 -7.04 -8.51 20.61
CA SER A 3 -6.26 -7.27 20.65
C SER A 3 -5.08 -7.37 19.69
N ASN A 4 -4.52 -6.24 19.23
CA ASN A 4 -3.37 -6.26 18.34
C ASN A 4 -2.14 -6.94 18.96
N SER A 5 -2.01 -6.93 20.29
CA SER A 5 -0.93 -7.62 21.01
C SER A 5 -1.02 -9.16 20.93
N GLU A 6 -2.19 -9.71 20.61
CA GLU A 6 -2.40 -11.16 20.47
C GLU A 6 -2.23 -11.62 19.01
N LYS A 7 -2.22 -10.69 18.06
CA LYS A 7 -1.93 -10.97 16.65
C LYS A 7 -0.42 -11.07 16.44
N THR A 8 0.01 -12.04 15.65
CA THR A 8 1.42 -12.19 15.29
C THR A 8 1.58 -12.17 13.77
N MET A 9 2.72 -11.68 13.29
CA MET A 9 3.03 -11.74 11.87
C MET A 9 3.02 -13.17 11.34
N GLU A 10 3.43 -14.15 12.15
CA GLU A 10 3.41 -15.57 11.78
C GLU A 10 2.00 -16.05 11.43
N LYS A 11 0.99 -15.72 12.26
CA LYS A 11 -0.43 -16.06 12.00
C LYS A 11 -0.93 -15.43 10.70
N ILE A 12 -0.63 -14.14 10.50
CA ILE A 12 -1.02 -13.39 9.29
C ILE A 12 -0.38 -14.00 8.03
N VAL A 13 0.94 -14.22 8.07
CA VAL A 13 1.68 -14.81 6.94
C VAL A 13 1.19 -16.22 6.63
N SER A 14 0.95 -17.04 7.67
CA SER A 14 0.42 -18.39 7.52
C SER A 14 -0.96 -18.38 6.84
N LEU A 15 -1.87 -17.51 7.30
CA LEU A 15 -3.18 -17.34 6.66
C LEU A 15 -3.03 -16.94 5.19
N CYS A 16 -2.22 -15.92 4.92
CA CYS A 16 -2.03 -15.40 3.56
C CYS A 16 -1.51 -16.46 2.60
N LYS A 17 -0.51 -17.23 3.02
CA LYS A 17 0.06 -18.33 2.21
C LYS A 17 -0.95 -19.46 1.99
N ASN A 18 -1.57 -19.92 3.07
CA ASN A 18 -2.48 -21.08 3.03
C ASN A 18 -3.77 -20.78 2.26
N ARG A 19 -4.20 -19.52 2.20
CA ARG A 19 -5.45 -19.11 1.53
C ARG A 19 -5.25 -18.43 0.19
N GLY A 20 -4.02 -18.32 -0.29
CA GLY A 20 -3.75 -17.81 -1.63
C GLY A 20 -3.84 -16.29 -1.75
N PHE A 21 -3.53 -15.57 -0.67
CA PHE A 21 -3.34 -14.12 -0.74
C PHE A 21 -1.96 -13.76 -1.27
N VAL A 22 -0.91 -14.31 -0.66
CA VAL A 22 0.47 -13.98 -1.02
C VAL A 22 1.34 -15.23 -0.93
N TYR A 23 2.18 -15.45 -1.93
CA TYR A 23 3.17 -16.53 -2.00
C TYR A 23 4.58 -15.99 -2.01
N SER A 24 5.57 -16.80 -1.67
CA SER A 24 6.97 -16.47 -1.91
C SER A 24 7.23 -16.43 -3.42
N GLY A 25 7.82 -15.36 -3.93
CA GLY A 25 8.13 -15.25 -5.35
C GLY A 25 9.13 -16.29 -5.80
N SER A 26 8.85 -17.00 -6.90
CA SER A 26 9.69 -18.06 -7.45
C SER A 26 10.00 -19.21 -6.47
N GLU A 27 9.04 -19.61 -5.64
CA GLU A 27 9.21 -20.56 -4.53
C GLU A 27 9.81 -21.90 -4.96
N ILE A 28 9.45 -22.41 -6.15
CA ILE A 28 9.96 -23.68 -6.68
C ILE A 28 11.49 -23.70 -6.92
N TYR A 29 12.11 -22.51 -6.99
CA TYR A 29 13.57 -22.35 -7.10
C TYR A 29 14.21 -21.89 -5.77
N GLY A 30 13.51 -22.03 -4.65
CA GLY A 30 13.98 -21.56 -3.34
C GLY A 30 13.64 -20.10 -3.03
N GLY A 31 12.91 -19.44 -3.92
CA GLY A 31 12.50 -18.06 -3.76
C GLY A 31 13.57 -17.01 -4.06
N LEU A 32 13.14 -15.76 -4.14
CA LEU A 32 14.03 -14.61 -4.15
C LEU A 32 13.73 -13.78 -2.91
N SER A 33 14.75 -13.47 -2.13
CA SER A 33 14.60 -12.77 -0.85
C SER A 33 13.72 -11.52 -0.96
N ASN A 34 12.63 -11.48 -0.18
CA ASN A 34 11.65 -10.41 -0.14
C ASN A 34 11.05 -10.03 -1.50
N SER A 35 10.85 -11.04 -2.33
CA SER A 35 10.02 -11.01 -3.52
C SER A 35 8.77 -11.84 -3.27
N TRP A 36 7.60 -11.29 -3.57
CA TRP A 36 6.31 -11.87 -3.24
C TRP A 36 5.38 -11.82 -4.42
N ASP A 37 4.62 -12.90 -4.61
CA ASP A 37 3.57 -13.00 -5.63
C ASP A 37 2.20 -12.92 -4.96
N TYR A 38 1.31 -12.11 -5.52
CA TYR A 38 -0.09 -12.11 -5.09
C TYR A 38 -0.84 -13.26 -5.74
N GLY A 39 -1.40 -14.15 -4.91
CA GLY A 39 -2.21 -15.26 -5.35
C GLY A 39 -3.61 -14.83 -5.79
N PRO A 40 -4.50 -15.79 -6.13
CA PRO A 40 -5.85 -15.47 -6.67
C PRO A 40 -6.69 -14.57 -5.76
N LEU A 41 -6.67 -14.78 -4.44
CA LEU A 41 -7.38 -13.91 -3.51
C LEU A 41 -6.63 -12.59 -3.28
N GLY A 42 -5.31 -12.64 -3.28
CA GLY A 42 -4.48 -11.46 -3.05
C GLY A 42 -4.56 -10.44 -4.16
N VAL A 43 -4.57 -10.85 -5.42
CA VAL A 43 -4.68 -9.92 -6.56
C VAL A 43 -6.04 -9.23 -6.55
N GLU A 44 -7.12 -9.96 -6.27
CA GLU A 44 -8.46 -9.38 -6.17
C GLU A 44 -8.57 -8.40 -5.00
N PHE A 45 -8.07 -8.81 -3.81
CA PHE A 45 -8.02 -7.96 -2.63
C PHE A 45 -7.24 -6.66 -2.89
N LYS A 46 -6.02 -6.76 -3.43
CA LYS A 46 -5.17 -5.59 -3.72
C LYS A 46 -5.80 -4.68 -4.78
N ASN A 47 -6.45 -5.26 -5.79
CA ASN A 47 -7.18 -4.48 -6.79
C ASN A 47 -8.37 -3.75 -6.17
N ASN A 48 -9.09 -4.38 -5.23
CA ASN A 48 -10.18 -3.71 -4.51
C ASN A 48 -9.65 -2.53 -3.70
N VAL A 49 -8.53 -2.66 -2.99
CA VAL A 49 -7.87 -1.54 -2.27
C VAL A 49 -7.55 -0.39 -3.23
N LYS A 50 -6.88 -0.69 -4.36
CA LYS A 50 -6.53 0.31 -5.37
C LYS A 50 -7.77 0.97 -5.99
N ASN A 51 -8.81 0.19 -6.26
CA ASN A 51 -10.06 0.70 -6.82
C ASN A 51 -10.81 1.64 -5.85
N MET A 52 -10.80 1.33 -4.54
CA MET A 52 -11.38 2.23 -3.53
C MET A 52 -10.60 3.53 -3.42
N TRP A 53 -9.27 3.48 -3.54
CA TRP A 53 -8.46 4.68 -3.59
C TRP A 53 -8.74 5.51 -4.86
N LEU A 54 -8.72 4.89 -6.06
CA LEU A 54 -9.05 5.58 -7.31
C LEU A 54 -10.45 6.18 -7.30
N LYS A 55 -11.43 5.46 -6.73
CA LYS A 55 -12.79 5.98 -6.59
C LYS A 55 -12.78 7.27 -5.79
N LYS A 56 -12.17 7.25 -4.60
CA LYS A 56 -12.21 8.35 -3.65
C LYS A 56 -11.34 9.54 -4.06
N PHE A 57 -10.09 9.27 -4.46
CA PHE A 57 -9.11 10.31 -4.74
C PHE A 57 -9.20 10.87 -6.16
N VAL A 58 -9.77 10.12 -7.11
CA VAL A 58 -9.85 10.55 -8.51
C VAL A 58 -11.28 10.73 -8.98
N ARG A 59 -12.10 9.67 -8.94
CA ARG A 59 -13.43 9.68 -9.58
C ARG A 59 -14.45 10.58 -8.87
N GLU A 60 -14.41 10.62 -7.53
CA GLU A 60 -15.28 11.47 -6.71
C GLU A 60 -14.70 12.88 -6.48
N SER A 61 -13.45 13.12 -6.90
CA SER A 61 -12.80 14.42 -6.73
C SER A 61 -13.00 15.32 -7.95
N LYS A 62 -13.47 16.53 -7.72
CA LYS A 62 -13.53 17.58 -8.76
C LYS A 62 -12.14 18.12 -9.14
N TYR A 63 -11.14 17.90 -8.28
CA TYR A 63 -9.81 18.46 -8.45
C TYR A 63 -8.90 17.53 -9.26
N ASN A 64 -8.95 16.23 -9.01
CA ASN A 64 -7.91 15.32 -9.39
C ASN A 64 -8.16 14.64 -10.74
N VAL A 65 -7.07 14.23 -11.39
CA VAL A 65 -7.06 13.42 -12.60
C VAL A 65 -6.07 12.27 -12.44
N GLY A 66 -6.23 11.21 -13.23
CA GLY A 66 -5.31 10.08 -13.22
C GLY A 66 -4.21 10.22 -14.27
N LEU A 67 -3.08 9.59 -14.01
CA LEU A 67 -1.94 9.43 -14.90
C LEU A 67 -1.38 8.01 -14.78
N ASP A 68 -0.83 7.49 -15.86
CA ASP A 68 -0.02 6.26 -15.86
C ASP A 68 1.27 6.50 -16.65
N CYS A 69 2.35 6.79 -15.94
CA CYS A 69 3.65 7.03 -16.53
C CYS A 69 4.42 5.74 -16.77
N ALA A 70 5.27 5.73 -17.81
CA ALA A 70 6.22 4.64 -18.02
C ALA A 70 7.17 4.48 -16.81
N ILE A 71 7.52 3.22 -16.52
CA ILE A 71 8.53 2.89 -15.48
C ILE A 71 9.91 3.36 -15.94
N LEU A 72 10.23 3.14 -17.22
CA LEU A 72 11.48 3.54 -17.84
C LEU A 72 11.38 4.98 -18.31
N MET A 73 12.16 5.86 -17.71
CA MET A 73 12.19 7.29 -18.02
C MET A 73 13.59 7.73 -18.41
N ASN A 74 13.69 8.91 -19.03
CA ASN A 74 14.99 9.51 -19.32
C ASN A 74 15.82 9.63 -18.02
N PRO A 75 17.09 9.17 -17.99
CA PRO A 75 17.92 9.24 -16.79
C PRO A 75 18.09 10.66 -16.19
N GLN A 76 17.92 11.70 -17.01
CA GLN A 76 17.98 13.09 -16.55
C GLN A 76 16.87 13.44 -15.55
N VAL A 77 15.74 12.72 -15.57
CA VAL A 77 14.69 12.86 -14.54
C VAL A 77 15.26 12.58 -13.16
N TRP A 78 16.06 11.53 -13.03
CA TRP A 78 16.66 11.09 -11.77
C TRP A 78 17.86 11.91 -11.35
N VAL A 79 18.53 12.55 -12.31
CA VAL A 79 19.58 13.56 -12.04
C VAL A 79 18.93 14.82 -11.49
N ALA A 80 17.89 15.32 -12.16
CA ALA A 80 17.17 16.53 -11.75
C ALA A 80 16.54 16.40 -10.36
N SER A 81 15.90 15.28 -10.08
CA SER A 81 15.28 15.01 -8.77
C SER A 81 16.27 14.66 -7.66
N GLY A 82 17.57 14.53 -7.98
CA GLY A 82 18.62 14.21 -7.00
C GLY A 82 18.78 12.74 -6.64
N HIS A 83 17.94 11.83 -7.16
CA HIS A 83 17.98 10.40 -6.82
C HIS A 83 19.29 9.71 -7.20
N VAL A 84 19.91 10.09 -8.33
CA VAL A 84 21.21 9.50 -8.74
C VAL A 84 22.31 9.82 -7.74
N GLY A 85 22.32 11.04 -7.18
CA GLY A 85 23.35 11.49 -6.27
C GLY A 85 23.09 11.26 -4.78
N GLY A 86 21.84 11.28 -4.35
CA GLY A 86 21.44 11.37 -2.94
C GLY A 86 20.62 10.20 -2.42
N PHE A 87 19.96 9.40 -3.27
CA PHE A 87 19.10 8.31 -2.83
C PHE A 87 19.92 7.08 -2.41
N SER A 88 20.53 7.18 -1.23
CA SER A 88 21.48 6.15 -0.74
C SER A 88 21.38 5.97 0.76
N ASP A 89 21.52 4.72 1.20
CA ASP A 89 21.64 4.34 2.60
C ASP A 89 23.11 4.21 3.03
N PRO A 90 23.43 4.53 4.30
CA PRO A 90 24.73 4.27 4.88
C PRO A 90 24.90 2.78 5.20
N LEU A 91 25.68 2.06 4.38
CA LEU A 91 25.87 0.61 4.45
C LEU A 91 27.16 0.25 5.14
N MET A 92 27.12 -0.73 6.05
CA MET A 92 28.29 -1.38 6.64
C MET A 92 28.06 -2.88 6.78
N ASP A 93 29.14 -3.67 6.75
CA ASP A 93 29.12 -5.12 6.93
C ASP A 93 29.79 -5.51 8.25
N CYS A 94 29.20 -6.44 9.01
CA CYS A 94 29.90 -7.09 10.10
C CYS A 94 31.00 -7.99 9.52
N LYS A 95 32.27 -7.78 9.92
CA LYS A 95 33.41 -8.57 9.38
C LYS A 95 33.39 -10.04 9.83
N ASP A 96 32.73 -10.33 10.98
CA ASP A 96 32.71 -11.66 11.56
C ASP A 96 31.61 -12.55 10.97
N CYS A 97 30.33 -12.10 11.01
CA CYS A 97 29.21 -12.89 10.48
C CYS A 97 28.80 -12.54 9.05
N LYS A 98 29.42 -11.54 8.42
CA LYS A 98 29.16 -11.04 7.06
C LYS A 98 27.75 -10.46 6.84
N THR A 99 27.00 -10.24 7.91
CA THR A 99 25.68 -9.61 7.81
C THR A 99 25.81 -8.13 7.49
N ARG A 100 24.98 -7.66 6.58
CA ARG A 100 24.87 -6.25 6.21
C ARG A 100 23.90 -5.51 7.11
N HIS A 101 24.26 -4.28 7.44
CA HIS A 101 23.46 -3.40 8.27
C HIS A 101 23.44 -1.98 7.70
N ARG A 102 22.39 -1.26 7.99
CA ARG A 102 22.36 0.19 7.86
C ARG A 102 22.98 0.79 9.11
N ALA A 103 23.91 1.70 8.93
CA ALA A 103 24.60 2.33 10.07
C ALA A 103 23.68 3.23 10.89
N ASP A 104 22.77 3.95 10.22
CA ASP A 104 21.73 4.76 10.87
C ASP A 104 20.82 3.90 11.76
N THR A 105 20.29 2.80 11.26
CA THR A 105 19.45 1.88 12.04
C THR A 105 20.21 1.29 13.25
N LEU A 106 21.49 0.93 13.09
CA LEU A 106 22.29 0.44 14.22
C LEU A 106 22.46 1.51 15.30
N ILE A 107 22.58 2.77 14.91
CA ILE A 107 22.67 3.90 15.85
C ILE A 107 21.35 4.08 16.61
N GLU A 108 20.22 4.08 15.90
CA GLU A 108 18.87 4.19 16.48
C GLU A 108 18.58 3.06 17.47
N GLU A 109 18.85 1.80 17.08
CA GLU A 109 18.69 0.63 17.96
C GLU A 109 19.57 0.70 19.22
N HIS A 110 20.65 1.47 19.16
CA HIS A 110 21.56 1.71 20.29
C HIS A 110 21.21 2.99 21.08
N GLY A 111 20.09 3.64 20.77
CA GLY A 111 19.57 4.82 21.45
C GLY A 111 20.22 6.14 21.03
N GLY A 112 20.89 6.17 19.89
CA GLY A 112 21.42 7.39 19.27
C GLY A 112 20.44 7.96 18.23
N ASP A 113 20.67 9.21 17.84
CA ASP A 113 19.97 9.88 16.77
C ASP A 113 20.93 10.07 15.56
N PRO A 114 20.72 9.36 14.43
CA PRO A 114 21.57 9.47 13.25
C PRO A 114 21.23 10.68 12.37
N ASN A 115 20.13 11.39 12.65
CA ASN A 115 19.68 12.49 11.81
C ASN A 115 20.74 13.60 11.73
N GLY A 116 21.04 14.04 10.51
CA GLY A 116 22.05 15.05 10.26
C GLY A 116 23.51 14.61 10.42
N MET A 117 23.78 13.35 10.84
CA MET A 117 25.14 12.84 10.94
C MET A 117 25.77 12.59 9.57
N THR A 118 27.04 12.98 9.41
CA THR A 118 27.88 12.54 8.30
C THR A 118 28.29 11.07 8.48
N LEU A 119 28.76 10.40 7.41
CA LEU A 119 29.23 9.02 7.51
C LEU A 119 30.38 8.85 8.52
N ASP A 120 31.24 9.88 8.62
CA ASP A 120 32.36 9.87 9.59
C ASP A 120 31.83 9.95 11.03
N GLN A 121 30.83 10.83 11.29
CA GLN A 121 30.19 10.95 12.59
C GLN A 121 29.44 9.67 13.00
N MET A 122 28.74 9.03 12.04
CA MET A 122 28.11 7.72 12.28
C MET A 122 29.15 6.65 12.64
N SER A 123 30.29 6.65 11.92
CA SER A 123 31.40 5.72 12.17
C SER A 123 32.03 5.92 13.54
N GLU A 124 32.24 7.18 13.93
CA GLU A 124 32.71 7.55 15.26
C GLU A 124 31.72 7.14 16.37
N TYR A 125 30.43 7.40 16.17
CA TYR A 125 29.40 7.00 17.14
C TYR A 125 29.41 5.48 17.36
N ILE A 126 29.39 4.69 16.27
CA ILE A 126 29.37 3.21 16.31
C ILE A 126 30.62 2.70 17.06
N THR A 127 31.76 3.28 16.80
CA THR A 127 33.03 2.90 17.44
C THR A 127 33.08 3.30 18.92
N ASN A 128 32.77 4.54 19.23
CA ASN A 128 32.87 5.09 20.59
C ASN A 128 31.86 4.47 21.56
N ASN A 129 30.67 4.11 21.07
CA ASN A 129 29.63 3.47 21.87
C ASN A 129 29.69 1.95 21.82
N ASN A 130 30.73 1.38 21.16
CA ASN A 130 30.91 -0.08 21.04
C ASN A 130 29.65 -0.80 20.58
N VAL A 131 28.96 -0.24 19.58
CA VAL A 131 27.72 -0.78 19.01
C VAL A 131 27.96 -2.22 18.55
N LYS A 132 27.02 -3.12 18.87
CA LYS A 132 27.13 -4.54 18.57
C LYS A 132 26.29 -4.93 17.37
N CYS A 133 26.83 -5.87 16.59
CA CYS A 133 26.07 -6.53 15.54
C CYS A 133 24.89 -7.30 16.16
N PRO A 134 23.64 -7.02 15.79
CA PRO A 134 22.46 -7.70 16.33
C PRO A 134 22.49 -9.22 16.05
N ASN A 135 23.19 -9.65 15.00
CA ASN A 135 23.24 -11.05 14.58
C ASN A 135 24.26 -11.90 15.36
N CYS A 136 25.43 -11.35 15.68
CA CYS A 136 26.52 -12.14 16.31
C CYS A 136 27.18 -11.49 17.51
N GLY A 137 26.77 -10.29 17.92
CA GLY A 137 27.31 -9.57 19.08
C GLY A 137 28.71 -8.95 18.87
N SER A 138 29.30 -9.06 17.68
CA SER A 138 30.61 -8.47 17.36
C SER A 138 30.50 -6.95 17.16
N SER A 139 31.58 -6.22 17.45
CA SER A 139 31.74 -4.80 17.12
C SER A 139 32.69 -4.57 15.93
N ASN A 140 33.06 -5.62 15.23
CA ASN A 140 34.03 -5.55 14.13
C ASN A 140 33.32 -5.30 12.80
N PHE A 141 33.19 -4.03 12.41
CA PHE A 141 32.50 -3.60 11.18
C PHE A 141 33.47 -3.10 10.13
N THR A 142 33.02 -3.06 8.87
CA THR A 142 33.68 -2.35 7.78
C THR A 142 33.43 -0.84 7.89
N ASP A 143 34.17 -0.05 7.12
CA ASP A 143 33.85 1.36 6.94
C ASP A 143 32.46 1.52 6.32
N ILE A 144 31.78 2.63 6.66
CA ILE A 144 30.47 2.96 6.11
C ILE A 144 30.63 3.46 4.67
N ARG A 145 29.80 2.96 3.77
CA ARG A 145 29.76 3.36 2.37
C ARG A 145 28.35 3.73 1.95
N LYS A 146 28.20 4.69 1.05
CA LYS A 146 26.89 4.99 0.43
C LYS A 146 26.49 3.86 -0.50
N PHE A 147 25.26 3.40 -0.36
CA PHE A 147 24.66 2.42 -1.25
C PHE A 147 23.42 3.04 -1.89
N ASN A 148 23.49 3.31 -3.21
CA ASN A 148 22.35 3.85 -3.94
C ASN A 148 21.27 2.78 -4.11
N LEU A 149 20.02 3.14 -3.77
CA LEU A 149 18.87 2.22 -3.77
C LEU A 149 18.23 2.06 -5.14
N MET A 150 18.65 2.78 -6.17
CA MET A 150 18.09 2.62 -7.51
C MET A 150 18.58 1.34 -8.19
N PHE A 151 17.66 0.57 -8.74
CA PHE A 151 18.00 -0.49 -9.67
C PHE A 151 18.44 0.08 -11.00
N LYS A 152 19.57 -0.38 -11.51
CA LYS A 152 20.11 -0.04 -12.81
C LYS A 152 19.87 -1.14 -13.83
N THR A 153 19.65 -0.76 -15.08
CA THR A 153 19.61 -1.64 -16.23
C THR A 153 20.11 -0.91 -17.47
N PHE A 154 20.09 -1.53 -18.63
CA PHE A 154 20.58 -0.95 -19.87
C PHE A 154 19.52 -1.00 -20.96
N GLN A 155 19.49 0.04 -21.79
CA GLN A 155 18.64 0.09 -22.98
C GLN A 155 19.52 -0.11 -24.22
N GLY A 156 19.13 -0.98 -25.13
CA GLY A 156 19.87 -1.28 -26.35
C GLY A 156 20.75 -2.51 -26.22
N VAL A 157 21.75 -2.62 -27.11
CA VAL A 157 22.55 -3.86 -27.28
C VAL A 157 23.88 -3.86 -26.52
N THR A 158 24.29 -2.73 -25.95
CA THR A 158 25.56 -2.58 -25.23
C THR A 158 25.29 -2.14 -23.79
N GLU A 159 26.03 -2.77 -22.86
CA GLU A 159 26.01 -2.41 -21.43
C GLU A 159 27.10 -1.38 -21.15
N ASP A 160 26.87 -0.15 -21.59
CA ASP A 160 27.76 1.00 -21.35
C ASP A 160 27.01 2.12 -20.63
N SER A 161 27.75 3.08 -20.09
CA SER A 161 27.21 4.20 -19.32
C SER A 161 26.26 5.10 -20.10
N LYS A 162 26.29 5.09 -21.44
CA LYS A 162 25.41 5.89 -22.28
C LYS A 162 24.02 5.25 -22.42
N ASN A 163 23.95 3.95 -22.20
CA ASN A 163 22.74 3.15 -22.30
C ASN A 163 22.16 2.82 -20.91
N GLU A 164 22.79 3.29 -19.82
CA GLU A 164 22.30 3.09 -18.46
C GLU A 164 20.97 3.79 -18.25
N ILE A 165 19.98 3.04 -17.75
CA ILE A 165 18.68 3.54 -17.32
C ILE A 165 18.36 2.96 -15.95
N PHE A 166 17.34 3.52 -15.30
CA PHE A 166 16.95 3.14 -13.95
C PHE A 166 15.51 2.65 -13.92
N LEU A 167 15.24 1.67 -13.07
CA LEU A 167 13.87 1.39 -12.65
C LEU A 167 13.45 2.48 -11.66
N ARG A 168 12.29 3.10 -11.88
CA ARG A 168 11.85 4.22 -11.03
C ARG A 168 11.73 3.83 -9.57
N PRO A 169 12.31 4.60 -8.62
CA PRO A 169 12.19 4.34 -7.19
C PRO A 169 10.90 4.90 -6.58
N GLU A 170 10.16 5.74 -7.34
CA GLU A 170 8.89 6.35 -6.96
C GLU A 170 8.07 6.74 -8.19
N THR A 171 6.79 6.98 -8.00
CA THR A 171 5.88 7.38 -9.08
C THR A 171 5.76 8.91 -9.23
N ALA A 172 6.16 9.70 -8.23
CA ALA A 172 6.03 11.15 -8.18
C ALA A 172 6.68 11.86 -9.37
N GLN A 173 7.92 11.50 -9.71
CA GLN A 173 8.68 12.21 -10.74
C GLN A 173 8.03 12.13 -12.13
N GLY A 174 7.33 11.01 -12.40
CA GLY A 174 6.54 10.89 -13.62
C GLY A 174 5.39 11.89 -13.71
N ILE A 175 4.85 12.30 -12.56
CA ILE A 175 3.80 13.31 -12.47
C ILE A 175 4.39 14.70 -12.74
N PHE A 176 5.50 15.05 -12.09
CA PHE A 176 6.12 16.37 -12.24
C PHE A 176 6.57 16.66 -13.67
N VAL A 177 7.22 15.71 -14.34
CA VAL A 177 7.65 15.90 -15.74
C VAL A 177 6.47 16.01 -16.72
N ASN A 178 5.30 15.56 -16.34
CA ASN A 178 4.06 15.66 -17.14
C ASN A 178 3.13 16.81 -16.72
N PHE A 179 3.51 17.62 -15.73
CA PHE A 179 2.67 18.72 -15.23
C PHE A 179 2.11 19.60 -16.34
N ALA A 180 2.97 20.15 -17.19
CA ALA A 180 2.55 21.04 -18.28
C ALA A 180 1.66 20.34 -19.33
N ASN A 181 1.91 19.05 -19.61
CA ASN A 181 1.08 18.25 -20.52
C ASN A 181 -0.34 18.07 -19.96
N ILE A 182 -0.42 17.71 -18.67
CA ILE A 182 -1.68 17.44 -18.00
C ILE A 182 -2.49 18.72 -17.88
N GLN A 183 -1.87 19.82 -17.38
CA GLN A 183 -2.53 21.10 -17.25
C GLN A 183 -3.12 21.60 -18.58
N ARG A 184 -2.32 21.52 -19.66
CA ARG A 184 -2.74 21.92 -21.01
C ARG A 184 -3.88 21.07 -21.54
N THR A 185 -3.81 19.74 -21.42
CA THR A 185 -4.79 18.82 -22.02
C THR A 185 -6.09 18.73 -21.24
N THR A 186 -6.02 18.82 -19.91
CA THR A 186 -7.21 18.78 -19.05
C THR A 186 -7.83 20.16 -18.80
N ARG A 187 -7.08 21.24 -19.07
CA ARG A 187 -7.46 22.63 -18.76
C ARG A 187 -7.77 22.84 -17.27
N LYS A 188 -7.21 22.00 -16.40
CA LYS A 188 -7.38 22.16 -14.96
C LYS A 188 -6.77 23.48 -14.49
N LYS A 189 -7.43 24.11 -13.54
CA LYS A 189 -6.93 25.29 -12.84
C LYS A 189 -6.38 24.86 -11.48
N VAL A 190 -5.36 25.54 -11.00
CA VAL A 190 -4.87 25.37 -9.63
C VAL A 190 -5.95 25.85 -8.66
N PRO A 191 -6.34 25.07 -7.60
CA PRO A 191 -5.70 23.81 -7.22
C PRO A 191 -6.22 22.60 -8.02
N PHE A 192 -5.31 21.69 -8.36
CA PHE A 192 -5.67 20.40 -8.92
C PHE A 192 -4.61 19.34 -8.59
N GLY A 193 -5.01 18.06 -8.60
CA GLY A 193 -4.12 16.95 -8.32
C GLY A 193 -3.98 15.99 -9.48
N VAL A 194 -2.85 15.30 -9.52
CA VAL A 194 -2.57 14.20 -10.44
C VAL A 194 -2.24 12.96 -9.63
N ALA A 195 -3.00 11.92 -9.85
CA ALA A 195 -2.91 10.67 -9.12
C ALA A 195 -2.35 9.56 -10.00
N GLN A 196 -1.47 8.73 -9.44
CA GLN A 196 -0.92 7.57 -10.13
C GLN A 196 -0.88 6.37 -9.19
N ILE A 197 -1.21 5.19 -9.74
CA ILE A 197 -0.88 3.90 -9.15
C ILE A 197 0.14 3.24 -10.06
N GLY A 198 1.27 2.80 -9.50
CA GLY A 198 2.28 2.17 -10.33
C GLY A 198 3.36 1.45 -9.55
N LYS A 199 4.05 0.55 -10.23
CA LYS A 199 5.21 -0.16 -9.71
C LYS A 199 6.38 0.78 -9.48
N SER A 200 7.05 0.60 -8.35
CA SER A 200 8.31 1.25 -7.99
C SER A 200 9.30 0.21 -7.46
N PHE A 201 10.59 0.54 -7.50
CA PHE A 201 11.67 -0.40 -7.25
C PHE A 201 12.74 0.25 -6.38
N ARG A 202 13.02 -0.36 -5.21
CA ARG A 202 14.10 0.08 -4.33
C ARG A 202 14.95 -1.11 -3.93
N ASN A 203 16.24 -1.05 -4.20
CA ASN A 203 17.18 -2.12 -3.84
C ASN A 203 17.49 -2.10 -2.34
N GLU A 204 16.45 -2.31 -1.53
CA GLU A 204 16.50 -2.28 -0.07
C GLU A 204 17.59 -3.20 0.48
N ILE A 205 18.36 -2.68 1.45
CA ILE A 205 19.43 -3.42 2.12
C ILE A 205 18.85 -4.42 3.13
N THR A 206 17.86 -3.94 3.91
CA THR A 206 17.19 -4.70 4.97
C THR A 206 15.70 -4.82 4.71
N PRO A 207 15.28 -5.50 3.61
CA PRO A 207 13.87 -5.75 3.39
C PRO A 207 13.35 -6.71 4.46
N GLY A 208 12.05 -6.62 4.79
CA GLY A 208 11.50 -7.47 5.85
C GLY A 208 10.03 -7.23 6.16
N ASN A 209 9.58 -7.92 7.19
CA ASN A 209 8.21 -7.85 7.66
C ASN A 209 7.18 -8.17 6.57
N PHE A 210 7.39 -9.31 5.87
CA PHE A 210 6.51 -9.78 4.81
C PHE A 210 6.42 -8.77 3.67
N ILE A 211 5.22 -8.32 3.28
CA ILE A 211 5.01 -7.33 2.21
C ILE A 211 5.13 -5.87 2.68
N PHE A 212 5.57 -5.63 3.91
CA PHE A 212 5.74 -4.26 4.44
C PHE A 212 6.92 -3.51 3.79
N ARG A 213 8.09 -4.18 3.64
CA ARG A 213 9.28 -3.60 3.00
C ARG A 213 9.86 -4.58 2.00
N ILE A 214 9.57 -4.34 0.74
CA ILE A 214 9.92 -5.18 -0.41
C ILE A 214 10.62 -4.36 -1.49
N ARG A 215 11.35 -5.04 -2.38
CA ARG A 215 12.14 -4.35 -3.41
C ARG A 215 11.35 -3.91 -4.63
N GLU A 216 10.28 -4.63 -4.95
CA GLU A 216 9.31 -4.30 -5.99
C GLU A 216 7.94 -4.13 -5.34
N PHE A 217 7.37 -2.94 -5.40
CA PHE A 217 6.11 -2.58 -4.74
C PHE A 217 5.25 -1.68 -5.62
N GLU A 218 4.01 -1.45 -5.23
CA GLU A 218 3.16 -0.45 -5.88
C GLU A 218 2.94 0.74 -4.94
N GLN A 219 3.06 1.95 -5.51
CA GLN A 219 2.67 3.19 -4.85
C GLN A 219 1.31 3.66 -5.40
N MET A 220 0.53 4.27 -4.53
CA MET A 220 -0.65 5.08 -4.83
C MET A 220 -0.31 6.50 -4.38
N GLU A 221 -0.06 7.37 -5.33
CA GLU A 221 0.54 8.69 -5.09
C GLU A 221 -0.30 9.77 -5.75
N LEU A 222 -0.52 10.87 -5.01
CA LEU A 222 -1.21 12.05 -5.47
C LEU A 222 -0.28 13.25 -5.31
N GLU A 223 -0.01 13.97 -6.42
CA GLU A 223 0.65 15.27 -6.38
C GLU A 223 -0.42 16.36 -6.54
N PHE A 224 -0.70 17.05 -5.47
CA PHE A 224 -1.72 18.09 -5.44
C PHE A 224 -1.10 19.48 -5.53
N PHE A 225 -1.28 20.12 -6.67
CA PHE A 225 -0.73 21.42 -7.01
C PHE A 225 -1.63 22.53 -6.47
N CYS A 226 -1.06 23.42 -5.65
CA CYS A 226 -1.77 24.54 -5.04
C CYS A 226 -1.02 25.86 -5.22
N LYS A 227 -1.70 26.98 -4.95
CA LYS A 227 -1.07 28.32 -4.99
C LYS A 227 -0.14 28.45 -3.77
N PRO A 228 1.10 28.97 -3.95
CA PRO A 228 1.98 29.29 -2.83
C PRO A 228 1.29 30.15 -1.78
N GLY A 229 1.44 29.78 -0.50
CA GLY A 229 0.78 30.42 0.63
C GLY A 229 -0.61 29.84 0.98
N THR A 230 -1.09 28.82 0.22
CA THR A 230 -2.28 28.01 0.57
C THR A 230 -1.93 26.57 0.89
N ASP A 231 -0.68 26.24 0.86
CA ASP A 231 -0.09 24.90 1.02
C ASP A 231 -0.44 24.26 2.35
N LEU A 232 -0.26 24.95 3.47
CA LEU A 232 -0.57 24.43 4.80
C LEU A 232 -2.07 24.11 4.98
N GLU A 233 -2.97 24.90 4.37
CA GLU A 233 -4.40 24.60 4.39
C GLU A 233 -4.69 23.29 3.67
N TRP A 234 -4.11 23.09 2.47
CA TRP A 234 -4.24 21.87 1.70
C TRP A 234 -3.54 20.67 2.34
N PHE A 235 -2.41 20.90 3.02
CA PHE A 235 -1.72 19.88 3.80
C PHE A 235 -2.62 19.30 4.89
N HIS A 236 -3.26 20.15 5.69
CA HIS A 236 -4.20 19.71 6.72
C HIS A 236 -5.43 19.01 6.12
N TYR A 237 -5.97 19.56 5.02
CA TYR A 237 -7.08 18.92 4.31
C TYR A 237 -6.74 17.48 3.89
N TRP A 238 -5.59 17.27 3.24
CA TRP A 238 -5.20 15.94 2.77
C TRP A 238 -4.85 15.01 3.92
N LYS A 239 -4.25 15.49 4.99
CA LYS A 239 -3.98 14.71 6.21
C LYS A 239 -5.28 14.11 6.77
N ASP A 240 -6.30 14.91 6.97
CA ASP A 240 -7.60 14.47 7.48
C ASP A 240 -8.33 13.56 6.49
N TYR A 241 -8.26 13.88 5.19
CA TYR A 241 -8.89 13.10 4.14
C TYR A 241 -8.30 11.69 4.03
N CYS A 242 -6.98 11.55 4.11
CA CYS A 242 -6.28 10.27 4.08
C CYS A 242 -6.60 9.42 5.31
N LYS A 243 -6.56 10.01 6.52
CA LYS A 243 -6.96 9.32 7.75
C LYS A 243 -8.40 8.82 7.66
N LYS A 244 -9.31 9.69 7.21
CA LYS A 244 -10.73 9.33 7.07
C LYS A 244 -10.93 8.15 6.11
N TRP A 245 -10.21 8.10 4.99
CA TRP A 245 -10.31 6.98 4.04
C TRP A 245 -9.95 5.63 4.67
N LEU A 246 -8.94 5.58 5.55
CA LEU A 246 -8.57 4.38 6.28
C LEU A 246 -9.66 3.94 7.26
N LEU A 247 -10.21 4.89 8.02
CA LEU A 247 -11.29 4.64 8.98
C LEU A 247 -12.57 4.16 8.28
N ASP A 248 -12.96 4.82 7.19
CA ASP A 248 -14.14 4.46 6.42
C ASP A 248 -14.04 3.04 5.82
N LEU A 249 -12.82 2.54 5.55
CA LEU A 249 -12.56 1.16 5.10
C LEU A 249 -12.29 0.16 6.23
N GLY A 250 -12.53 0.56 7.47
CA GLY A 250 -12.61 -0.35 8.61
C GLY A 250 -11.34 -0.49 9.43
N ILE A 251 -10.28 0.28 9.17
CA ILE A 251 -9.15 0.38 10.12
C ILE A 251 -9.65 1.02 11.41
N LYS A 252 -9.35 0.41 12.54
CA LYS A 252 -9.72 0.93 13.84
C LYS A 252 -8.88 2.15 14.22
N GLU A 253 -9.53 3.17 14.77
CA GLU A 253 -8.86 4.43 15.10
C GLU A 253 -7.74 4.25 16.14
N GLU A 254 -7.92 3.35 17.11
CA GLU A 254 -6.90 3.02 18.13
C GLU A 254 -5.63 2.38 17.54
N ASN A 255 -5.68 1.90 16.29
CA ASN A 255 -4.56 1.32 15.57
C ASN A 255 -3.88 2.32 14.63
N LEU A 256 -4.32 3.58 14.61
CA LEU A 256 -3.74 4.66 13.83
C LEU A 256 -3.22 5.76 14.73
N ARG A 257 -2.08 6.34 14.35
CA ARG A 257 -1.62 7.60 14.93
C ARG A 257 -1.06 8.52 13.85
N LEU A 258 -1.12 9.82 14.10
CA LEU A 258 -0.45 10.84 13.30
C LEU A 258 0.89 11.15 13.95
N ARG A 259 1.96 11.18 13.17
CA ARG A 259 3.29 11.55 13.60
C ARG A 259 3.76 12.71 12.73
N ASP A 260 3.68 13.92 13.27
CA ASP A 260 4.24 15.09 12.60
C ASP A 260 5.78 15.06 12.75
N HIS A 261 6.50 15.35 11.66
CA HIS A 261 7.96 15.42 11.68
C HIS A 261 8.42 16.73 12.31
N GLY A 262 9.44 16.64 13.17
CA GLY A 262 10.13 17.82 13.70
C GLY A 262 10.97 18.52 12.62
N GLU A 263 11.34 19.77 12.85
CA GLU A 263 12.13 20.58 11.90
C GLU A 263 13.44 19.88 11.49
N GLU A 264 14.05 19.09 12.37
CA GLU A 264 15.30 18.35 12.12
C GLU A 264 15.09 17.08 11.27
N GLU A 265 13.87 16.57 11.19
CA GLU A 265 13.51 15.38 10.40
C GLU A 265 13.02 15.74 8.99
N LEU A 266 12.61 16.99 8.77
CA LEU A 266 12.09 17.42 7.48
C LEU A 266 13.11 17.24 6.37
N SER A 267 12.68 16.69 5.25
CA SER A 267 13.46 16.75 4.02
C SER A 267 13.72 18.20 3.65
N PHE A 268 14.89 18.49 3.07
CA PHE A 268 15.33 19.84 2.71
C PHE A 268 14.39 20.57 1.72
N TYR A 269 13.46 19.86 1.12
CA TYR A 269 12.45 20.38 0.18
C TYR A 269 11.05 20.50 0.82
N SER A 270 10.87 20.10 2.07
CA SER A 270 9.55 20.03 2.70
C SER A 270 9.37 21.09 3.79
N ASN A 271 8.20 21.77 3.76
CA ASN A 271 7.79 22.68 4.84
C ASN A 271 7.10 21.95 5.99
N ALA A 272 6.43 20.84 5.71
CA ALA A 272 5.73 20.03 6.68
C ALA A 272 5.62 18.59 6.17
N THR A 273 5.74 17.63 7.08
CA THR A 273 5.52 16.21 6.80
C THR A 273 4.80 15.57 7.98
N THR A 274 3.81 14.74 7.68
CA THR A 274 3.11 13.91 8.66
C THR A 274 3.05 12.49 8.14
N ASP A 275 3.38 11.52 8.98
CA ASP A 275 3.09 10.12 8.73
C ASP A 275 1.79 9.72 9.41
N ILE A 276 0.95 8.98 8.69
CA ILE A 276 -0.09 8.17 9.31
C ILE A 276 0.54 6.80 9.56
N GLU A 277 0.71 6.45 10.81
CA GLU A 277 1.27 5.17 11.20
C GLU A 277 0.18 4.20 11.65
N PHE A 278 0.39 2.91 11.37
CA PHE A 278 -0.48 1.81 11.80
C PHE A 278 0.27 0.91 12.79
N LEU A 279 -0.45 0.42 13.80
CA LEU A 279 0.07 -0.54 14.77
C LEU A 279 0.04 -1.96 14.20
N PHE A 280 1.12 -2.33 13.50
CA PHE A 280 1.32 -3.70 13.03
C PHE A 280 1.67 -4.65 14.20
N PRO A 281 1.59 -5.98 14.02
CA PRO A 281 2.05 -6.92 15.06
C PRO A 281 3.54 -6.79 15.45
N PHE A 282 4.34 -6.15 14.62
CA PHE A 282 5.76 -5.85 14.90
C PHE A 282 6.00 -4.44 15.47
N GLY A 283 4.95 -3.67 15.73
CA GLY A 283 5.01 -2.31 16.23
C GLY A 283 4.48 -1.26 15.26
N TRP A 284 4.65 0.01 15.62
CA TRP A 284 4.24 1.12 14.78
C TRP A 284 5.06 1.17 13.49
N GLY A 285 4.39 1.34 12.37
CA GLY A 285 5.00 1.47 11.06
C GLY A 285 4.28 2.50 10.21
N GLU A 286 5.06 3.27 9.47
CA GLU A 286 4.56 4.24 8.51
C GLU A 286 3.67 3.56 7.49
N LEU A 287 2.46 4.07 7.32
CA LEU A 287 1.47 3.60 6.37
C LEU A 287 1.32 4.59 5.22
N TRP A 288 1.26 5.88 5.52
CA TRP A 288 1.01 6.96 4.57
C TRP A 288 1.84 8.18 4.93
N GLY A 289 2.66 8.67 4.02
CA GLY A 289 3.35 9.95 4.15
C GLY A 289 2.52 11.05 3.49
N ILE A 290 2.36 12.18 4.14
CA ILE A 290 1.80 13.40 3.58
C ILE A 290 2.86 14.49 3.73
N ALA A 291 3.33 15.07 2.62
CA ALA A 291 4.39 16.08 2.61
C ALA A 291 3.95 17.34 1.86
N ASP A 292 4.30 18.50 2.40
CA ASP A 292 4.33 19.75 1.66
C ASP A 292 5.72 19.91 1.02
N ARG A 293 5.82 19.64 -0.28
CA ARG A 293 7.07 19.60 -1.06
C ARG A 293 7.45 20.97 -1.63
N THR A 294 6.69 22.02 -1.34
CA THR A 294 6.86 23.34 -1.92
C THR A 294 6.85 23.31 -3.45
N ASP A 295 7.63 24.15 -4.13
CA ASP A 295 7.82 24.14 -5.59
C ASP A 295 9.06 23.33 -6.02
N TYR A 296 9.71 22.64 -5.10
CA TYR A 296 11.04 22.06 -5.28
C TYR A 296 11.15 21.21 -6.55
N ASP A 297 10.30 20.20 -6.72
CA ASP A 297 10.39 19.26 -7.83
C ASP A 297 10.16 19.94 -9.19
N LEU A 298 9.13 20.78 -9.29
CA LEU A 298 8.86 21.54 -10.52
C LEU A 298 10.03 22.45 -10.87
N LYS A 299 10.63 23.12 -9.89
CA LYS A 299 11.80 23.97 -10.06
C LYS A 299 13.01 23.17 -10.54
N GLN A 300 13.31 22.03 -9.92
CA GLN A 300 14.40 21.16 -10.35
C GLN A 300 14.25 20.72 -11.81
N HIS A 301 13.06 20.27 -12.19
CA HIS A 301 12.81 19.87 -13.57
C HIS A 301 12.83 21.04 -14.56
N GLN A 302 12.33 22.20 -14.17
CA GLN A 302 12.43 23.42 -14.97
C GLN A 302 13.88 23.81 -15.22
N ASP A 303 14.70 23.90 -14.16
CA ASP A 303 16.09 24.32 -14.22
C ASP A 303 16.95 23.35 -15.05
N HIS A 304 16.78 22.05 -14.88
CA HIS A 304 17.53 21.04 -15.62
C HIS A 304 17.09 20.89 -17.08
N SER A 305 15.80 21.01 -17.36
CA SER A 305 15.29 20.85 -18.73
C SER A 305 15.31 22.13 -19.56
N GLY A 306 15.38 23.29 -18.93
CA GLY A 306 15.22 24.61 -19.55
C GLY A 306 13.80 24.86 -20.06
N LYS A 307 12.80 24.07 -19.61
CA LYS A 307 11.39 24.22 -19.98
C LYS A 307 10.60 24.81 -18.83
N SER A 308 9.85 25.91 -19.07
CA SER A 308 8.99 26.49 -18.03
C SER A 308 7.90 25.51 -17.59
N LEU A 309 7.78 25.34 -16.28
CA LEU A 309 6.72 24.62 -15.61
C LEU A 309 5.83 25.56 -14.78
N GLU A 310 5.98 26.89 -14.99
CA GLU A 310 5.12 27.88 -14.34
C GLU A 310 3.65 27.71 -14.75
N TYR A 311 2.76 27.85 -13.79
CA TYR A 311 1.34 27.99 -14.02
C TYR A 311 0.99 29.47 -14.23
N PHE A 312 0.20 29.75 -15.27
CA PHE A 312 -0.41 31.07 -15.48
C PHE A 312 -1.80 31.10 -14.84
N ASP A 313 -1.98 31.93 -13.84
CA ASP A 313 -3.29 32.14 -13.19
C ASP A 313 -4.07 33.24 -13.92
N PRO A 314 -5.16 32.90 -14.63
CA PRO A 314 -5.95 33.88 -15.36
C PRO A 314 -6.80 34.77 -14.44
N THR A 315 -6.88 34.51 -13.15
CA THR A 315 -7.69 35.28 -12.21
C THR A 315 -7.03 36.59 -11.81
N ASP A 316 -5.69 36.57 -11.69
CA ASP A 316 -4.89 37.74 -11.31
C ASP A 316 -3.72 38.04 -12.28
N ASN A 317 -3.63 37.30 -13.40
CA ASN A 317 -2.57 37.38 -14.39
C ASN A 317 -1.17 37.11 -13.83
N SER A 318 -1.06 36.42 -12.71
CA SER A 318 0.22 36.01 -12.12
C SER A 318 0.79 34.76 -12.77
N ARG A 319 2.12 34.57 -12.63
CA ARG A 319 2.82 33.34 -12.98
C ARG A 319 3.59 32.86 -11.76
N TYR A 320 3.52 31.59 -11.47
CA TYR A 320 4.24 30.97 -10.36
C TYR A 320 4.44 29.48 -10.59
N LEU A 321 5.45 28.90 -9.94
CA LEU A 321 5.53 27.45 -9.76
C LEU A 321 4.56 27.06 -8.64
N PRO A 322 3.60 26.17 -8.88
CA PRO A 322 2.73 25.70 -7.81
C PRO A 322 3.50 24.99 -6.70
N TYR A 323 3.01 25.12 -5.47
CA TYR A 323 3.41 24.25 -4.38
C TYR A 323 2.69 22.92 -4.47
N VAL A 324 3.27 21.88 -3.90
CA VAL A 324 2.80 20.51 -4.05
C VAL A 324 2.57 19.87 -2.69
N ILE A 325 1.38 19.35 -2.49
CA ILE A 325 1.07 18.46 -1.35
C ILE A 325 1.02 17.04 -1.89
N GLU A 326 1.85 16.17 -1.31
CA GLU A 326 2.03 14.78 -1.71
C GLU A 326 1.48 13.83 -0.64
N PRO A 327 0.28 13.29 -0.76
CA PRO A 327 -0.12 12.07 -0.09
C PRO A 327 0.41 10.84 -0.84
N SER A 328 1.36 10.12 -0.25
CA SER A 328 2.01 8.92 -0.83
C SER A 328 1.79 7.69 0.03
N LEU A 329 1.25 6.62 -0.57
CA LEU A 329 0.85 5.39 0.10
C LEU A 329 1.37 4.16 -0.65
N GLY A 330 1.99 3.23 0.06
CA GLY A 330 2.34 1.91 -0.48
C GLY A 330 1.12 0.99 -0.54
N ALA A 331 0.72 0.55 -1.75
CA ALA A 331 -0.43 -0.37 -1.90
C ALA A 331 -0.22 -1.70 -1.17
N ASP A 332 1.01 -2.22 -1.17
CA ASP A 332 1.37 -3.46 -0.47
C ASP A 332 1.31 -3.29 1.05
N ARG A 333 1.78 -2.13 1.54
CA ARG A 333 1.81 -1.80 2.96
C ARG A 333 0.41 -1.59 3.54
N VAL A 334 -0.46 -0.88 2.83
CA VAL A 334 -1.86 -0.70 3.27
C VAL A 334 -2.67 -1.99 3.15
N ALA A 335 -2.41 -2.82 2.13
CA ALA A 335 -3.02 -4.14 2.03
C ALA A 335 -2.67 -5.00 3.26
N LEU A 336 -1.39 -4.98 3.70
CA LEU A 336 -0.98 -5.65 4.93
C LEU A 336 -1.69 -5.08 6.16
N ALA A 337 -1.83 -3.76 6.27
CA ALA A 337 -2.53 -3.13 7.39
C ALA A 337 -3.99 -3.58 7.48
N PHE A 338 -4.72 -3.61 6.35
CA PHE A 338 -6.08 -4.13 6.32
C PHE A 338 -6.17 -5.60 6.72
N LEU A 339 -5.23 -6.45 6.26
CA LEU A 339 -5.18 -7.86 6.67
C LEU A 339 -4.90 -8.01 8.17
N CYS A 340 -3.95 -7.24 8.71
CA CYS A 340 -3.63 -7.26 10.13
C CYS A 340 -4.79 -6.79 10.99
N ASP A 341 -5.46 -5.69 10.60
CA ASP A 341 -6.58 -5.15 11.37
C ASP A 341 -7.80 -6.09 11.34
N ALA A 342 -8.08 -6.67 10.17
CA ALA A 342 -9.21 -7.55 9.94
C ALA A 342 -9.07 -8.96 10.52
N TYR A 343 -7.84 -9.44 10.77
CA TYR A 343 -7.62 -10.78 11.33
C TYR A 343 -8.18 -10.91 12.73
N ASP A 344 -8.96 -11.96 12.97
CA ASP A 344 -9.54 -12.26 14.28
C ASP A 344 -9.66 -13.77 14.53
N GLU A 345 -9.53 -14.17 15.79
CA GLU A 345 -9.78 -15.53 16.27
C GLU A 345 -10.90 -15.46 17.29
N GLU A 346 -12.08 -15.89 16.91
CA GLU A 346 -13.27 -15.83 17.74
C GLU A 346 -13.53 -17.17 18.41
N GLN A 347 -13.53 -17.17 19.74
CA GLN A 347 -13.88 -18.36 20.53
C GLN A 347 -15.40 -18.51 20.56
N LEU A 348 -15.93 -19.56 19.92
CA LEU A 348 -17.37 -19.87 19.91
C LEU A 348 -17.77 -20.80 21.05
N SER A 349 -16.86 -21.67 21.49
CA SER A 349 -16.99 -22.56 22.65
C SER A 349 -15.61 -23.01 23.14
N ASP A 350 -15.54 -23.71 24.26
CA ASP A 350 -14.26 -24.20 24.85
C ASP A 350 -13.37 -24.98 23.86
N LYS A 351 -13.98 -25.56 22.81
CA LYS A 351 -13.28 -26.42 21.85
C LYS A 351 -13.41 -25.95 20.39
N ASP A 352 -14.04 -24.80 20.15
CA ASP A 352 -14.29 -24.31 18.79
C ASP A 352 -13.90 -22.85 18.65
N THR A 353 -12.81 -22.61 17.93
CA THR A 353 -12.31 -21.29 17.57
C THR A 353 -12.52 -21.05 16.07
N ARG A 354 -13.03 -19.88 15.73
CA ARG A 354 -13.24 -19.43 14.36
C ARG A 354 -12.18 -18.41 13.96
N ILE A 355 -11.41 -18.71 12.93
CA ILE A 355 -10.56 -17.70 12.27
C ILE A 355 -11.46 -16.92 11.29
N VAL A 356 -11.40 -15.61 11.34
CA VAL A 356 -12.19 -14.74 10.48
C VAL A 356 -11.38 -13.50 10.06
N LEU A 357 -11.43 -13.16 8.76
CA LEU A 357 -10.97 -11.87 8.25
C LEU A 357 -12.16 -10.91 8.17
N ARG A 358 -12.23 -9.94 9.09
CA ARG A 358 -13.31 -8.94 9.14
C ARG A 358 -13.04 -7.76 8.20
N LEU A 359 -12.71 -8.07 6.95
CA LEU A 359 -12.48 -7.05 5.92
C LEU A 359 -13.77 -6.25 5.66
N HIS A 360 -13.62 -4.95 5.44
CA HIS A 360 -14.74 -4.16 4.90
C HIS A 360 -15.26 -4.83 3.61
N PRO A 361 -16.59 -4.97 3.41
CA PRO A 361 -17.13 -5.67 2.25
C PRO A 361 -16.61 -5.19 0.90
N ALA A 362 -16.32 -3.88 0.78
CA ALA A 362 -15.72 -3.32 -0.43
C ALA A 362 -14.32 -3.89 -0.73
N LEU A 363 -13.56 -4.30 0.28
CA LEU A 363 -12.20 -4.83 0.14
C LEU A 363 -12.16 -6.35 -0.04
N ALA A 364 -13.17 -7.08 0.43
CA ALA A 364 -13.22 -8.54 0.38
C ALA A 364 -12.98 -9.07 -1.05
N PRO A 365 -12.15 -10.12 -1.25
CA PRO A 365 -11.91 -10.70 -2.56
C PRO A 365 -13.21 -11.16 -3.23
N PHE A 366 -13.95 -12.04 -2.55
CA PHE A 366 -15.31 -12.40 -2.95
C PHE A 366 -16.33 -11.56 -2.19
N LYS A 367 -17.34 -11.04 -2.91
CA LYS A 367 -18.43 -10.30 -2.27
C LYS A 367 -19.48 -11.21 -1.68
N ALA A 368 -19.63 -12.40 -2.25
CA ALA A 368 -20.50 -13.43 -1.76
C ALA A 368 -20.00 -14.82 -2.17
N ALA A 369 -20.43 -15.85 -1.44
CA ALA A 369 -20.23 -17.25 -1.81
C ALA A 369 -21.57 -17.98 -1.90
N ILE A 370 -21.79 -18.70 -2.99
CA ILE A 370 -22.99 -19.49 -3.24
C ILE A 370 -22.75 -20.91 -2.78
N LEU A 371 -23.57 -21.38 -1.82
CA LEU A 371 -23.37 -22.63 -1.12
C LEU A 371 -24.65 -23.50 -1.22
N PRO A 372 -24.76 -24.41 -2.19
CA PRO A 372 -25.94 -25.32 -2.26
C PRO A 372 -25.98 -26.23 -1.03
N LEU A 373 -27.11 -26.28 -0.31
CA LEU A 373 -27.25 -27.10 0.89
C LEU A 373 -27.07 -28.63 0.58
N SER A 374 -27.43 -29.03 -0.62
CA SER A 374 -27.27 -30.39 -1.14
C SER A 374 -26.75 -30.37 -2.58
N LYS A 375 -25.97 -31.39 -2.98
CA LYS A 375 -25.55 -31.57 -4.37
C LYS A 375 -26.70 -31.63 -5.37
N LYS A 376 -27.88 -32.07 -4.95
CA LYS A 376 -29.08 -32.07 -5.79
C LYS A 376 -29.57 -30.68 -6.20
N LEU A 377 -29.17 -29.67 -5.44
CA LEU A 377 -29.51 -28.26 -5.69
C LEU A 377 -28.45 -27.54 -6.50
N GLY A 378 -27.35 -28.23 -6.87
CA GLY A 378 -26.17 -27.63 -7.48
C GLY A 378 -26.47 -26.86 -8.75
N GLU A 379 -27.26 -27.42 -9.67
CA GLU A 379 -27.62 -26.77 -10.95
C GLU A 379 -28.35 -25.43 -10.70
N LYS A 380 -29.33 -25.42 -9.83
CA LYS A 380 -30.11 -24.22 -9.49
C LYS A 380 -29.29 -23.18 -8.70
N ALA A 381 -28.43 -23.62 -7.80
CA ALA A 381 -27.49 -22.73 -7.09
C ALA A 381 -26.49 -22.14 -8.05
N TYR A 382 -26.09 -22.88 -9.09
CA TYR A 382 -25.17 -22.38 -10.12
C TYR A 382 -25.81 -21.27 -10.99
N GLU A 383 -27.11 -21.33 -11.26
CA GLU A 383 -27.83 -20.23 -11.91
C GLU A 383 -27.73 -18.91 -11.10
N VAL A 384 -27.77 -19.01 -9.76
CA VAL A 384 -27.58 -17.84 -8.87
C VAL A 384 -26.13 -17.32 -8.96
N TYR A 385 -25.16 -18.24 -9.00
CA TYR A 385 -23.75 -17.88 -9.24
C TYR A 385 -23.58 -17.13 -10.55
N GLU A 386 -24.10 -17.66 -11.66
CA GLU A 386 -24.01 -17.01 -13.00
C GLU A 386 -24.66 -15.64 -13.03
N LYS A 387 -25.75 -15.45 -12.27
CA LYS A 387 -26.41 -14.15 -12.14
C LYS A 387 -25.53 -13.13 -11.42
N LEU A 388 -24.96 -13.52 -10.27
CA LEU A 388 -24.17 -12.63 -9.41
C LEU A 388 -22.77 -12.36 -9.98
N SER A 389 -22.16 -13.34 -10.65
CA SER A 389 -20.82 -13.20 -11.25
C SER A 389 -20.71 -12.14 -12.34
N LYS A 390 -21.85 -11.71 -12.90
CA LYS A 390 -21.91 -10.57 -13.84
C LYS A 390 -21.70 -9.20 -13.17
N HIS A 391 -21.83 -9.16 -11.85
CA HIS A 391 -21.78 -7.93 -11.05
C HIS A 391 -20.62 -7.90 -10.06
N PHE A 392 -20.24 -9.07 -9.53
CA PHE A 392 -19.28 -9.20 -8.43
C PHE A 392 -18.35 -10.38 -8.66
N MET A 393 -17.18 -10.33 -8.03
CA MET A 393 -16.39 -11.54 -7.80
C MET A 393 -17.08 -12.36 -6.72
N VAL A 394 -17.52 -13.58 -7.06
CA VAL A 394 -18.25 -14.49 -6.19
C VAL A 394 -17.62 -15.88 -6.23
N ASP A 395 -17.75 -16.63 -5.13
CA ASP A 395 -17.30 -18.01 -5.04
C ASP A 395 -18.50 -18.99 -5.12
N TYR A 396 -18.21 -20.22 -5.52
CA TYR A 396 -19.16 -21.33 -5.51
C TYR A 396 -18.51 -22.54 -4.86
N ASP A 397 -19.10 -23.03 -3.75
CA ASP A 397 -18.52 -24.13 -3.00
C ASP A 397 -19.62 -25.16 -2.60
N ASP A 398 -19.49 -26.38 -3.11
CA ASP A 398 -20.36 -27.53 -2.80
C ASP A 398 -19.62 -28.65 -2.04
N ALA A 399 -18.37 -28.45 -1.64
CA ALA A 399 -17.49 -29.46 -1.08
C ALA A 399 -17.56 -29.55 0.45
N GLY A 400 -18.02 -30.69 0.99
CA GLY A 400 -18.11 -30.93 2.42
C GLY A 400 -19.40 -30.41 3.07
N SER A 401 -19.45 -30.37 4.41
CA SER A 401 -20.61 -29.86 5.15
C SER A 401 -20.73 -28.34 5.05
N ILE A 402 -21.97 -27.83 5.16
CA ILE A 402 -22.25 -26.38 5.09
C ILE A 402 -21.45 -25.60 6.14
N GLY A 403 -21.31 -26.11 7.36
CA GLY A 403 -20.53 -25.47 8.41
C GLY A 403 -19.02 -25.31 8.05
N LYS A 404 -18.42 -26.33 7.40
CA LYS A 404 -17.05 -26.26 6.93
C LYS A 404 -16.87 -25.21 5.81
N ARG A 405 -17.90 -25.09 4.94
CA ARG A 405 -17.90 -24.09 3.87
C ARG A 405 -18.00 -22.66 4.42
N TYR A 406 -18.85 -22.44 5.42
CA TYR A 406 -18.89 -21.15 6.13
C TYR A 406 -17.54 -20.78 6.73
N ARG A 407 -16.85 -21.73 7.38
CA ARG A 407 -15.51 -21.50 7.96
C ARG A 407 -14.49 -21.10 6.91
N ARG A 408 -14.47 -21.77 5.75
CA ARG A 408 -13.57 -21.39 4.65
C ARG A 408 -13.81 -19.96 4.15
N GLN A 409 -15.08 -19.56 4.06
CA GLN A 409 -15.45 -18.21 3.63
C GLN A 409 -15.14 -17.16 4.71
N ASP A 410 -15.34 -17.47 5.98
CA ASP A 410 -14.97 -16.60 7.10
C ASP A 410 -13.46 -16.31 7.10
N GLU A 411 -12.62 -17.34 6.88
CA GLU A 411 -11.15 -17.22 6.85
C GLU A 411 -10.60 -16.35 5.70
N ILE A 412 -11.30 -16.28 4.59
CA ILE A 412 -10.90 -15.46 3.42
C ILE A 412 -11.61 -14.11 3.36
N GLY A 413 -12.48 -13.84 4.33
CA GLY A 413 -13.13 -12.55 4.49
C GLY A 413 -14.35 -12.30 3.62
N THR A 414 -14.97 -13.35 3.05
CA THR A 414 -16.21 -13.21 2.28
C THR A 414 -17.36 -12.71 3.17
N PRO A 415 -17.97 -11.54 2.91
CA PRO A 415 -18.94 -10.95 3.82
C PRO A 415 -20.28 -11.69 3.87
N PHE A 416 -20.69 -12.31 2.75
CA PHE A 416 -22.01 -12.92 2.64
C PHE A 416 -21.92 -14.36 2.10
N CYS A 417 -22.47 -15.32 2.84
CA CYS A 417 -22.67 -16.69 2.37
C CYS A 417 -24.14 -16.89 1.99
N LEU A 418 -24.39 -17.26 0.74
CA LEU A 418 -25.71 -17.45 0.18
C LEU A 418 -26.03 -18.95 0.11
N THR A 419 -26.81 -19.45 1.06
CA THR A 419 -27.22 -20.87 1.06
C THR A 419 -28.46 -21.05 0.22
N PHE A 420 -28.35 -21.85 -0.86
CA PHE A 420 -29.47 -22.31 -1.67
C PHE A 420 -29.98 -23.66 -1.08
N ASP A 421 -31.14 -23.63 -0.56
CA ASP A 421 -31.82 -24.80 0.12
C ASP A 421 -33.02 -25.31 -0.67
N PHE A 422 -33.75 -26.29 -0.12
CA PHE A 422 -34.90 -26.86 -0.80
C PHE A 422 -36.09 -25.89 -0.89
N ASP A 423 -36.26 -25.02 0.12
CA ASP A 423 -37.30 -23.99 0.10
C ASP A 423 -37.03 -22.94 -0.98
N SER A 424 -35.77 -22.78 -1.37
CA SER A 424 -35.35 -21.85 -2.45
C SER A 424 -35.96 -22.22 -3.81
N LEU A 425 -36.36 -23.49 -4.01
CA LEU A 425 -37.04 -23.95 -5.22
C LEU A 425 -38.51 -23.48 -5.30
N GLU A 426 -39.09 -23.13 -4.15
CA GLU A 426 -40.52 -22.75 -4.03
C GLU A 426 -40.67 -21.22 -3.89
N ASP A 427 -39.83 -20.60 -3.07
CA ASP A 427 -39.96 -19.17 -2.70
C ASP A 427 -39.02 -18.24 -3.43
N GLU A 428 -38.11 -18.77 -4.30
CA GLU A 428 -37.10 -18.03 -5.04
C GLU A 428 -36.20 -17.16 -4.14
N CYS A 429 -35.99 -17.59 -2.88
CA CYS A 429 -35.13 -16.93 -1.91
C CYS A 429 -33.91 -17.77 -1.59
N VAL A 430 -32.85 -17.14 -1.09
CA VAL A 430 -31.70 -17.81 -0.48
C VAL A 430 -31.53 -17.32 0.95
N THR A 431 -30.93 -18.16 1.80
CA THR A 431 -30.50 -17.73 3.12
C THR A 431 -29.16 -17.03 3.02
N VAL A 432 -29.12 -15.74 3.37
CA VAL A 432 -27.90 -14.91 3.42
C VAL A 432 -27.39 -14.91 4.85
N ARG A 433 -26.18 -15.47 5.05
CA ARG A 433 -25.48 -15.42 6.33
C ARG A 433 -24.44 -14.30 6.29
N ASP A 434 -24.54 -13.40 7.23
CA ASP A 434 -23.52 -12.37 7.47
C ASP A 434 -22.30 -12.97 8.18
N ARG A 435 -21.09 -12.65 7.70
CA ARG A 435 -19.81 -13.16 8.24
C ARG A 435 -19.59 -12.74 9.69
N ASP A 436 -19.85 -11.48 10.01
CA ASP A 436 -19.45 -10.89 11.28
C ASP A 436 -20.40 -11.24 12.41
N SER A 437 -21.71 -11.09 12.20
CA SER A 437 -22.74 -11.41 13.17
C SER A 437 -23.16 -12.88 13.18
N MET A 438 -22.91 -13.61 12.09
CA MET A 438 -23.44 -14.96 11.79
C MET A 438 -24.97 -15.01 11.68
N GLU A 439 -25.65 -13.87 11.72
CA GLU A 439 -27.09 -13.79 11.52
C GLU A 439 -27.48 -14.23 10.11
N GLN A 440 -28.64 -14.81 9.99
CA GLN A 440 -29.17 -15.34 8.74
C GLN A 440 -30.51 -14.70 8.43
N ILE A 441 -30.67 -14.21 7.22
CA ILE A 441 -31.90 -13.63 6.72
C ILE A 441 -32.26 -14.23 5.37
N ARG A 442 -33.55 -14.26 5.04
CA ARG A 442 -34.01 -14.80 3.77
C ARG A 442 -34.24 -13.66 2.78
N ILE A 443 -33.61 -13.74 1.60
CA ILE A 443 -33.65 -12.68 0.58
C ILE A 443 -34.00 -13.29 -0.78
N LYS A 444 -34.90 -12.63 -1.52
CA LYS A 444 -35.22 -13.00 -2.90
C LYS A 444 -33.97 -12.91 -3.79
N ILE A 445 -33.79 -13.91 -4.65
CA ILE A 445 -32.64 -13.98 -5.59
C ILE A 445 -32.55 -12.72 -6.46
N ASP A 446 -33.68 -12.14 -6.87
CA ASP A 446 -33.73 -10.91 -7.66
C ASP A 446 -33.21 -9.67 -6.92
N ASN A 447 -33.27 -9.66 -5.61
CA ASN A 447 -32.85 -8.54 -4.77
C ASN A 447 -31.38 -8.65 -4.31
N LEU A 448 -30.69 -9.76 -4.58
CA LEU A 448 -29.33 -9.98 -4.08
C LEU A 448 -28.33 -8.96 -4.59
N VAL A 449 -28.40 -8.57 -5.86
CA VAL A 449 -27.48 -7.56 -6.44
C VAL A 449 -27.63 -6.22 -5.72
N SER A 450 -28.86 -5.76 -5.50
CA SER A 450 -29.12 -4.54 -4.75
C SER A 450 -28.64 -4.63 -3.31
N TYR A 451 -28.98 -5.73 -2.63
CA TYR A 451 -28.59 -5.98 -1.24
C TYR A 451 -27.06 -5.94 -1.05
N ILE A 452 -26.31 -6.62 -1.93
CA ILE A 452 -24.86 -6.64 -1.87
C ILE A 452 -24.28 -5.25 -2.19
N ASN A 453 -24.80 -4.57 -3.21
CA ASN A 453 -24.35 -3.22 -3.58
C ASN A 453 -24.52 -2.24 -2.40
N ASP A 454 -25.64 -2.25 -1.70
CA ASP A 454 -25.90 -1.38 -0.56
C ASP A 454 -24.92 -1.61 0.60
N LYS A 455 -24.36 -2.82 0.71
CA LYS A 455 -23.41 -3.20 1.76
C LYS A 455 -21.93 -2.97 1.39
N ILE A 456 -21.59 -3.00 0.10
CA ILE A 456 -20.23 -2.73 -0.39
C ILE A 456 -20.06 -1.25 -0.75
N PHE A 457 -21.12 -0.46 -0.70
CA PHE A 457 -21.03 0.97 -0.96
C PHE A 457 -20.14 1.66 0.07
N PHE A 458 -19.22 2.49 -0.43
CA PHE A 458 -18.19 3.19 0.33
C PHE A 458 -18.10 4.66 -0.09
#